data_228fccb7be3556226c70b6900a170b94
#
_entry.id   228fccb7be3556226c70b6900a170b94
#
_cell.length_a   1.000
_cell.length_b   1.000
_cell.length_c   1.000
_cell.angle_alpha   90.00
_cell.angle_beta   90.00
_cell.angle_gamma   90.00
#
_symmetry.space_group_name_H-M   'P 1'
#
loop_
_entity.id
_entity.type
_entity.pdbx_description
1 polymer ?
#
loop_
_entity_poly.entity_id
_entity_poly.type
_entity_poly.pdbx_seq_one_letter_code
_entity_poly.pdbx_strand_id
1 'polypeptide(L)'
;MNHHRRLFRHRFQISRCFSSPSLSFDPPPAILQRRVVVTGLGMVTPLGCGVETTWRRLIDGRCGIRALTPGDLKMEGFDKETTLHTFEQLVSKVAAIVPSGTDEGEFNEEIWLRSKRLRRLSPFFIPRILINMAAGHVSMKYGFKVPNHAAVTACATGAHSIGDAARMIQFGDSDVMVAGGTESSIDALSIAGFCITLCLCRSRALTTKYNSLPKESSRPFDCDRDGFVIGEGSGIMVLEELEHARDRGAKIYAEVRGYGMSGDAHHITQPHTDGRGAILAMTRALGQSGIHPNQVDYVNAHATSTPLGDAIEASAIESMFSDHATSGTLALSSTKGATGHLLGAAGAVEAIFAVLAIHHGIAPPTLNLENPDPIFHDGFKPLSAPMKMPIRAALSNSFGFGGTNASLLFACPP
;
A
#
# COMPACT_ATOMS: atom_id res chain seq x y z
N MET A 1 -10.31 -57.58 -3.22
CA MET A 1 -10.68 -57.29 -1.83
C MET A 1 -11.04 -55.82 -1.73
N ASN A 2 -12.35 -55.55 -1.70
CA ASN A 2 -12.96 -54.23 -1.65
C ASN A 2 -12.92 -53.68 -0.21
N HIS A 3 -12.42 -52.45 -0.02
CA HIS A 3 -12.73 -51.70 1.18
C HIS A 3 -13.27 -50.31 0.84
N HIS A 4 -14.50 -50.13 1.17
CA HIS A 4 -15.38 -48.99 0.98
C HIS A 4 -14.84 -47.72 1.57
N ARG A 5 -14.75 -46.65 0.75
CA ARG A 5 -14.76 -45.27 1.19
C ARG A 5 -16.19 -44.85 1.51
N ARG A 6 -16.57 -44.76 2.78
CA ARG A 6 -17.79 -44.06 3.23
C ARG A 6 -17.48 -42.55 3.32
N LEU A 7 -18.00 -41.81 2.39
CA LEU A 7 -18.11 -40.35 2.46
C LEU A 7 -19.21 -40.01 3.49
N PHE A 8 -18.81 -39.40 4.59
CA PHE A 8 -19.75 -38.77 5.52
C PHE A 8 -20.34 -37.52 4.86
N ARG A 9 -21.52 -37.63 4.29
CA ARG A 9 -22.38 -36.50 3.97
C ARG A 9 -23.11 -36.10 5.26
N HIS A 10 -22.56 -35.22 6.05
CA HIS A 10 -23.35 -34.48 7.03
C HIS A 10 -24.22 -33.45 6.26
N ARG A 11 -25.45 -33.84 5.97
CA ARG A 11 -26.53 -32.90 5.73
C ARG A 11 -26.78 -32.19 7.07
N PHE A 12 -26.36 -30.93 7.17
CA PHE A 12 -26.92 -30.03 8.18
C PHE A 12 -28.41 -29.87 7.82
N GLN A 13 -29.26 -30.63 8.47
CA GLN A 13 -30.68 -30.33 8.57
C GLN A 13 -30.77 -29.13 9.52
N ILE A 14 -30.80 -27.90 8.94
CA ILE A 14 -31.33 -26.76 9.66
C ILE A 14 -32.80 -27.07 9.88
N SER A 15 -33.13 -27.60 11.06
CA SER A 15 -34.51 -27.73 11.47
C SER A 15 -35.12 -26.33 11.48
N ARG A 16 -36.12 -26.13 10.62
CA ARG A 16 -36.99 -24.95 10.64
C ARG A 16 -37.76 -24.94 11.96
N CYS A 17 -37.14 -24.44 13.02
CA CYS A 17 -37.83 -23.97 14.19
C CYS A 17 -37.96 -22.48 14.03
N PHE A 18 -39.08 -22.04 13.54
CA PHE A 18 -39.71 -20.73 13.71
C PHE A 18 -40.74 -20.56 12.58
N SER A 19 -41.83 -21.26 12.68
CA SER A 19 -43.06 -20.94 11.96
C SER A 19 -44.11 -20.51 12.97
N SER A 20 -44.00 -19.29 13.46
CA SER A 20 -45.16 -18.52 13.90
C SER A 20 -45.15 -17.19 13.17
N PRO A 21 -46.27 -16.77 12.58
CA PRO A 21 -46.37 -15.57 11.73
C PRO A 21 -46.16 -14.23 12.46
N SER A 22 -45.86 -14.26 13.77
CA SER A 22 -45.78 -13.07 14.61
C SER A 22 -44.33 -12.62 14.98
N LEU A 23 -43.30 -13.15 14.34
CA LEU A 23 -41.89 -12.82 14.64
C LEU A 23 -41.08 -12.42 13.41
N SER A 24 -41.72 -11.87 12.36
CA SER A 24 -41.01 -11.20 11.30
C SER A 24 -40.71 -9.75 11.72
N PHE A 25 -39.43 -9.44 11.90
CA PHE A 25 -39.01 -8.05 12.02
C PHE A 25 -39.17 -7.36 10.66
N ASP A 26 -39.46 -6.08 10.68
CA ASP A 26 -39.37 -5.25 9.47
C ASP A 26 -37.94 -5.33 8.90
N PRO A 27 -37.76 -5.23 7.57
CA PRO A 27 -36.44 -5.16 6.98
C PRO A 27 -35.65 -4.00 7.61
N PRO A 28 -34.33 -4.13 7.79
CA PRO A 28 -33.53 -3.05 8.32
C PRO A 28 -33.69 -1.79 7.44
N PRO A 29 -33.63 -0.59 8.02
CA PRO A 29 -33.74 0.65 7.26
C PRO A 29 -32.68 0.72 6.17
N ALA A 30 -33.03 1.27 5.01
CA ALA A 30 -32.07 1.53 3.95
C ALA A 30 -31.05 2.56 4.43
N ILE A 31 -29.78 2.21 4.47
CA ILE A 31 -28.70 3.13 4.81
C ILE A 31 -28.30 3.86 3.52
N LEU A 32 -28.51 5.17 3.47
CA LEU A 32 -27.96 6.02 2.42
C LEU A 32 -26.45 6.12 2.62
N GLN A 33 -25.69 5.66 1.63
CA GLN A 33 -24.24 5.79 1.67
C GLN A 33 -23.83 7.27 1.53
N ARG A 34 -23.06 7.76 2.49
CA ARG A 34 -22.50 9.10 2.50
C ARG A 34 -21.27 9.17 1.57
N ARG A 35 -21.04 10.33 0.98
CA ARG A 35 -19.87 10.56 0.12
C ARG A 35 -18.66 10.90 0.97
N VAL A 36 -17.49 10.39 0.58
CA VAL A 36 -16.25 10.54 1.33
C VAL A 36 -15.22 11.28 0.50
N VAL A 37 -14.63 12.31 1.07
CA VAL A 37 -13.61 13.13 0.43
C VAL A 37 -12.32 13.13 1.24
N VAL A 38 -11.21 13.43 0.57
CA VAL A 38 -9.89 13.60 1.18
C VAL A 38 -9.67 15.08 1.45
N THR A 39 -9.56 15.46 2.73
CA THR A 39 -9.40 16.86 3.15
C THR A 39 -8.03 17.16 3.75
N GLY A 40 -7.22 16.14 4.05
CA GLY A 40 -5.87 16.31 4.56
C GLY A 40 -4.93 15.19 4.14
N LEU A 41 -3.66 15.51 4.01
CA LEU A 41 -2.58 14.59 3.62
C LEU A 41 -1.36 14.82 4.52
N GLY A 42 -0.68 13.74 4.89
CA GLY A 42 0.59 13.76 5.61
C GLY A 42 1.50 12.64 5.11
N MET A 43 2.80 12.92 4.95
CA MET A 43 3.72 11.97 4.36
C MET A 43 5.14 12.11 4.90
N VAL A 44 5.75 10.97 5.20
CA VAL A 44 7.18 10.81 5.46
C VAL A 44 7.66 9.64 4.61
N THR A 45 8.61 9.87 3.73
CA THR A 45 9.06 8.87 2.75
C THR A 45 10.58 8.92 2.56
N PRO A 46 11.18 7.95 1.89
CA PRO A 46 12.59 8.04 1.51
C PRO A 46 12.93 9.25 0.60
N LEU A 47 11.91 9.85 0.00
CA LEU A 47 12.06 11.11 -0.74
C LEU A 47 12.02 12.34 0.17
N GLY A 48 11.69 12.21 1.45
CA GLY A 48 11.71 13.28 2.45
C GLY A 48 10.43 13.38 3.27
N CYS A 49 10.41 14.36 4.18
CA CYS A 49 9.30 14.70 5.04
C CYS A 49 8.43 15.79 4.40
N GLY A 50 7.13 15.61 4.48
CA GLY A 50 6.14 16.54 3.94
C GLY A 50 5.65 16.17 2.54
N VAL A 51 4.38 16.49 2.28
CA VAL A 51 3.66 16.11 1.05
C VAL A 51 4.29 16.79 -0.18
N GLU A 52 4.45 18.10 -0.13
CA GLU A 52 4.99 18.88 -1.25
C GLU A 52 6.44 18.50 -1.59
N THR A 53 7.28 18.27 -0.57
CA THR A 53 8.68 17.86 -0.76
C THR A 53 8.75 16.49 -1.42
N THR A 54 7.97 15.52 -0.92
CA THR A 54 7.92 14.17 -1.48
C THR A 54 7.38 14.18 -2.91
N TRP A 55 6.29 14.89 -3.17
CA TRP A 55 5.68 15.00 -4.49
C TRP A 55 6.63 15.62 -5.52
N ARG A 56 7.21 16.78 -5.20
CA ARG A 56 8.18 17.44 -6.07
C ARG A 56 9.35 16.52 -6.42
N ARG A 57 9.96 15.88 -5.41
CA ARG A 57 11.10 14.97 -5.62
C ARG A 57 10.72 13.73 -6.44
N LEU A 58 9.48 13.21 -6.29
CA LEU A 58 8.97 12.13 -7.11
C LEU A 58 8.86 12.52 -8.59
N ILE A 59 8.24 13.67 -8.86
CA ILE A 59 8.06 14.18 -10.22
C ILE A 59 9.42 14.58 -10.86
N ASP A 60 10.37 15.06 -10.06
CA ASP A 60 11.75 15.33 -10.50
C ASP A 60 12.57 14.05 -10.76
N GLY A 61 12.00 12.86 -10.61
CA GLY A 61 12.69 11.59 -10.81
C GLY A 61 13.77 11.31 -9.77
N ARG A 62 13.62 11.83 -8.54
CA ARG A 62 14.58 11.54 -7.46
C ARG A 62 14.33 10.13 -6.92
N CYS A 63 15.43 9.49 -6.53
CA CYS A 63 15.41 8.16 -5.92
C CYS A 63 15.86 8.26 -4.47
N GLY A 64 15.05 7.71 -3.54
CA GLY A 64 15.34 7.67 -2.10
C GLY A 64 16.07 6.40 -1.64
N ILE A 65 16.48 5.52 -2.56
CA ILE A 65 17.18 4.28 -2.26
C ILE A 65 18.68 4.54 -2.15
N ARG A 66 19.30 3.99 -1.11
CA ARG A 66 20.75 4.06 -0.90
C ARG A 66 21.34 2.74 -0.41
N ALA A 67 22.68 2.64 -0.45
CA ALA A 67 23.37 1.54 0.20
C ALA A 67 23.14 1.59 1.72
N LEU A 68 22.98 0.42 2.31
CA LEU A 68 22.94 0.23 3.75
C LEU A 68 24.34 0.38 4.34
N THR A 69 24.39 0.84 5.57
CA THR A 69 25.58 0.83 6.43
C THR A 69 25.33 -0.08 7.65
N PRO A 70 26.37 -0.54 8.35
CA PRO A 70 26.17 -1.30 9.59
C PRO A 70 25.29 -0.55 10.63
N GLY A 71 25.35 0.78 10.67
CA GLY A 71 24.54 1.61 11.57
C GLY A 71 23.03 1.56 11.29
N ASP A 72 22.64 1.27 10.08
CA ASP A 72 21.23 1.20 9.69
C ASP A 72 20.51 -0.07 10.23
N LEU A 73 21.28 -1.07 10.70
CA LEU A 73 20.72 -2.35 11.16
C LEU A 73 20.04 -2.28 12.53
N LYS A 74 20.07 -1.13 13.19
CA LYS A 74 19.43 -0.90 14.51
C LYS A 74 19.82 -1.94 15.58
N MET A 75 21.08 -2.44 15.54
CA MET A 75 21.62 -3.44 16.45
C MET A 75 22.12 -2.80 17.75
N GLU A 76 21.24 -2.08 18.45
CA GLU A 76 21.58 -1.44 19.72
C GLU A 76 21.88 -2.49 20.81
N GLY A 77 23.03 -2.36 21.48
CA GLY A 77 23.45 -3.27 22.53
C GLY A 77 24.42 -4.38 22.08
N PHE A 78 24.66 -4.51 20.77
CA PHE A 78 25.72 -5.37 20.22
C PHE A 78 27.03 -4.56 20.04
N ASP A 79 28.16 -5.23 20.10
CA ASP A 79 29.44 -4.62 19.79
C ASP A 79 29.61 -4.36 18.29
N LYS A 80 30.59 -3.53 17.93
CA LYS A 80 30.85 -3.14 16.54
C LYS A 80 31.24 -4.31 15.65
N GLU A 81 31.95 -5.29 16.19
CA GLU A 81 32.41 -6.47 15.44
C GLU A 81 31.23 -7.36 15.06
N THR A 82 30.36 -7.66 16.02
CA THR A 82 29.09 -8.39 15.78
C THR A 82 28.19 -7.66 14.76
N THR A 83 28.08 -6.35 14.89
CA THR A 83 27.26 -5.55 13.94
C THR A 83 27.85 -5.61 12.53
N LEU A 84 29.16 -5.46 12.39
CA LEU A 84 29.84 -5.54 11.10
C LEU A 84 29.71 -6.95 10.50
N HIS A 85 29.98 -7.99 11.29
CA HIS A 85 29.85 -9.38 10.86
C HIS A 85 28.41 -9.69 10.36
N THR A 86 27.39 -9.23 11.10
CA THR A 86 25.98 -9.37 10.68
C THR A 86 25.72 -8.67 9.36
N PHE A 87 26.22 -7.43 9.21
CA PHE A 87 26.08 -6.68 7.97
C PHE A 87 26.73 -7.38 6.77
N GLU A 88 27.92 -7.98 6.96
CA GLU A 88 28.63 -8.71 5.92
C GLU A 88 27.84 -9.94 5.43
N GLN A 89 27.09 -10.59 6.30
CA GLN A 89 26.25 -11.75 5.96
C GLN A 89 24.98 -11.39 5.19
N LEU A 90 24.53 -10.14 5.19
CA LEU A 90 23.34 -9.73 4.45
C LEU A 90 23.59 -9.84 2.95
N VAL A 91 22.68 -10.51 2.25
CA VAL A 91 22.73 -10.68 0.80
C VAL A 91 22.24 -9.42 0.08
N SER A 92 21.19 -8.79 0.58
CA SER A 92 20.72 -7.47 0.11
C SER A 92 21.29 -6.36 0.98
N LYS A 93 21.92 -5.36 0.36
CA LYS A 93 22.60 -4.25 1.02
C LYS A 93 22.10 -2.89 0.59
N VAL A 94 20.84 -2.83 0.17
CA VAL A 94 20.16 -1.59 -0.26
C VAL A 94 18.85 -1.44 0.45
N ALA A 95 18.47 -0.19 0.78
CA ALA A 95 17.18 0.14 1.37
C ALA A 95 16.78 1.58 1.03
N ALA A 96 15.48 1.83 1.12
CA ALA A 96 14.89 3.14 0.98
C ALA A 96 14.59 3.72 2.38
N ILE A 97 15.52 4.52 2.88
CA ILE A 97 15.53 5.05 4.25
C ILE A 97 15.06 6.50 4.24
N VAL A 98 14.22 6.86 5.20
CA VAL A 98 13.79 8.23 5.43
C VAL A 98 15.02 9.09 5.78
N PRO A 99 15.27 10.20 5.06
CA PRO A 99 16.38 11.09 5.40
C PRO A 99 16.13 11.74 6.75
N SER A 100 17.10 11.65 7.66
CA SER A 100 17.05 12.24 9.00
C SER A 100 18.11 13.30 9.17
N GLY A 101 17.73 14.41 9.81
CA GLY A 101 18.60 15.57 10.03
C GLY A 101 17.80 16.81 10.42
N THR A 102 18.42 17.98 10.18
CA THR A 102 17.83 19.30 10.51
C THR A 102 17.47 20.12 9.28
N ASP A 103 17.82 19.64 8.09
CA ASP A 103 17.55 20.34 6.85
C ASP A 103 16.09 20.24 6.40
N GLU A 104 15.67 21.12 5.51
CA GLU A 104 14.32 21.11 4.97
C GLU A 104 13.98 19.79 4.28
N GLY A 105 12.93 19.14 4.74
CA GLY A 105 12.48 17.84 4.22
C GLY A 105 13.19 16.65 4.84
N GLU A 106 13.99 16.84 5.90
CA GLU A 106 14.54 15.77 6.72
C GLU A 106 13.69 15.50 7.96
N PHE A 107 13.75 14.28 8.45
CA PHE A 107 13.04 13.88 9.67
C PHE A 107 13.89 14.26 10.89
N ASN A 108 13.33 15.09 11.79
CA ASN A 108 14.02 15.48 13.01
C ASN A 108 13.93 14.39 14.07
N GLU A 109 15.04 13.70 14.34
CA GLU A 109 15.12 12.60 15.32
C GLU A 109 15.09 13.07 16.79
N GLU A 110 15.30 14.34 17.10
CA GLU A 110 15.31 14.84 18.50
C GLU A 110 14.01 14.53 19.24
N ILE A 111 12.90 14.41 18.53
CA ILE A 111 11.60 14.04 19.07
C ILE A 111 11.60 12.58 19.59
N TRP A 112 12.48 11.71 19.09
CA TRP A 112 12.55 10.27 19.41
C TRP A 112 13.59 9.89 20.46
N LEU A 113 14.68 10.66 20.60
CA LEU A 113 15.84 10.32 21.41
C LEU A 113 15.62 10.33 22.93
N ARG A 114 14.46 10.74 23.43
CA ARG A 114 14.13 10.72 24.88
C ARG A 114 13.88 9.34 25.48
N SER A 115 14.02 8.24 24.73
CA SER A 115 13.68 6.88 25.18
C SER A 115 14.81 5.87 25.25
N LYS A 116 16.06 6.27 25.23
CA LYS A 116 17.23 5.36 25.28
C LYS A 116 17.59 4.92 26.71
N ARG A 117 16.95 3.87 27.24
CA ARG A 117 17.51 3.00 28.29
C ARG A 117 16.73 1.67 28.40
N LEU A 118 17.30 0.60 27.82
CA LEU A 118 16.77 -0.77 27.84
C LEU A 118 17.09 -1.55 29.15
N ARG A 119 17.30 -0.91 30.29
CA ARG A 119 17.69 -1.63 31.53
C ARG A 119 16.54 -2.12 32.41
N ARG A 120 15.27 -1.83 32.06
CA ARG A 120 14.09 -2.43 32.71
C ARG A 120 12.96 -2.48 31.67
N LEU A 121 12.31 -3.64 31.53
CA LEU A 121 11.03 -3.73 30.80
C LEU A 121 10.08 -2.65 31.35
N SER A 122 9.78 -1.68 30.50
CA SER A 122 8.85 -0.62 30.84
C SER A 122 7.47 -1.23 31.08
N PRO A 123 6.68 -0.73 32.07
CA PRO A 123 5.26 -1.09 32.18
C PRO A 123 4.48 -0.86 30.89
N PHE A 124 5.01 -0.02 30.00
CA PHE A 124 4.46 0.27 28.67
C PHE A 124 5.01 -0.63 27.56
N PHE A 125 5.70 -1.73 27.86
CA PHE A 125 6.24 -2.63 26.84
C PHE A 125 5.13 -3.17 25.94
N ILE A 126 4.07 -3.73 26.54
CA ILE A 126 2.93 -4.25 25.76
C ILE A 126 2.27 -3.17 24.89
N PRO A 127 1.90 -1.98 25.44
CA PRO A 127 1.40 -0.89 24.59
C PRO A 127 2.33 -0.48 23.45
N ARG A 128 3.63 -0.69 23.56
CA ARG A 128 4.58 -0.31 22.49
C ARG A 128 4.66 -1.31 21.33
N ILE A 129 4.33 -2.57 21.57
CA ILE A 129 4.40 -3.63 20.54
C ILE A 129 3.05 -3.92 19.86
N LEU A 130 1.95 -3.41 20.40
CA LEU A 130 0.63 -3.62 19.80
C LEU A 130 0.45 -2.71 18.58
N ILE A 131 0.03 -3.30 17.47
CA ILE A 131 -0.08 -2.64 16.15
C ILE A 131 -1.07 -1.47 16.19
N ASN A 132 -2.17 -1.59 16.94
CA ASN A 132 -3.18 -0.55 17.07
C ASN A 132 -2.76 0.64 17.94
N MET A 133 -1.59 0.60 18.58
CA MET A 133 -1.17 1.65 19.50
C MET A 133 -0.79 2.96 18.81
N ALA A 134 -0.33 2.92 17.57
CA ALA A 134 -0.11 4.15 16.79
C ALA A 134 -1.41 4.95 16.68
N ALA A 135 -2.50 4.31 16.25
CA ALA A 135 -3.83 4.93 16.19
C ALA A 135 -4.34 5.31 17.59
N GLY A 136 -4.13 4.45 18.59
CA GLY A 136 -4.50 4.72 19.99
C GLY A 136 -3.83 5.97 20.56
N HIS A 137 -2.53 6.15 20.33
CA HIS A 137 -1.80 7.35 20.79
C HIS A 137 -2.28 8.63 20.09
N VAL A 138 -2.56 8.57 18.78
CA VAL A 138 -3.13 9.70 18.03
C VAL A 138 -4.52 10.05 18.59
N SER A 139 -5.38 9.05 18.77
CA SER A 139 -6.72 9.21 19.34
C SER A 139 -6.68 9.86 20.72
N MET A 140 -5.84 9.36 21.64
CA MET A 140 -5.68 9.94 22.99
C MET A 140 -5.14 11.38 22.95
N LYS A 141 -4.13 11.63 22.09
CA LYS A 141 -3.49 12.94 22.01
C LYS A 141 -4.44 14.03 21.52
N TYR A 142 -5.31 13.71 20.56
CA TYR A 142 -6.19 14.67 19.93
C TYR A 142 -7.65 14.56 20.39
N GLY A 143 -7.97 13.62 21.27
CA GLY A 143 -9.32 13.43 21.80
C GLY A 143 -10.31 12.85 20.80
N PHE A 144 -9.84 12.06 19.83
CA PHE A 144 -10.71 11.42 18.84
C PHE A 144 -11.47 10.25 19.47
N LYS A 145 -12.81 10.25 19.35
CA LYS A 145 -13.72 9.28 19.98
C LYS A 145 -14.41 8.35 18.98
N VAL A 146 -13.99 8.39 17.74
CA VAL A 146 -14.51 7.58 16.62
C VAL A 146 -13.88 6.17 16.63
N PRO A 147 -14.34 5.22 15.80
CA PRO A 147 -13.76 3.89 15.68
C PRO A 147 -12.23 3.93 15.58
N ASN A 148 -11.55 3.06 16.32
CA ASN A 148 -10.10 3.01 16.41
C ASN A 148 -9.62 1.57 16.35
N HIS A 149 -9.05 1.17 15.23
CA HIS A 149 -8.48 -0.16 15.02
C HIS A 149 -7.31 -0.10 14.01
N ALA A 150 -6.64 -1.21 13.81
CA ALA A 150 -5.57 -1.35 12.82
C ALA A 150 -5.83 -2.55 11.92
N ALA A 151 -5.73 -2.36 10.61
CA ALA A 151 -5.65 -3.45 9.65
C ALA A 151 -4.27 -4.12 9.74
N VAL A 152 -4.20 -5.43 9.49
CA VAL A 152 -2.96 -6.21 9.42
C VAL A 152 -3.05 -7.11 8.20
N THR A 153 -2.63 -6.60 7.05
CA THR A 153 -2.78 -7.26 5.76
C THR A 153 -1.51 -7.12 4.90
N ALA A 154 -0.36 -7.29 5.56
CA ALA A 154 0.95 -7.17 4.94
C ALA A 154 1.08 -5.89 4.10
N CYS A 155 1.52 -5.98 2.83
CA CYS A 155 1.73 -4.82 1.97
C CYS A 155 0.44 -4.05 1.61
N ALA A 156 -0.74 -4.64 1.78
CA ALA A 156 -2.03 -3.98 1.53
C ALA A 156 -2.60 -3.22 2.75
N THR A 157 -1.90 -3.24 3.90
CA THR A 157 -2.39 -2.66 5.17
C THR A 157 -2.84 -1.21 5.03
N GLY A 158 -2.01 -0.35 4.44
CA GLY A 158 -2.33 1.07 4.30
C GLY A 158 -3.54 1.34 3.41
N ALA A 159 -3.68 0.57 2.31
CA ALA A 159 -4.85 0.67 1.43
C ALA A 159 -6.12 0.17 2.12
N HIS A 160 -6.06 -0.95 2.84
CA HIS A 160 -7.19 -1.44 3.64
C HIS A 160 -7.59 -0.46 4.73
N SER A 161 -6.63 0.14 5.45
CA SER A 161 -6.92 1.14 6.48
C SER A 161 -7.70 2.35 5.93
N ILE A 162 -7.31 2.85 4.75
CA ILE A 162 -8.01 3.96 4.08
C ILE A 162 -9.40 3.52 3.62
N GLY A 163 -9.52 2.34 3.00
CA GLY A 163 -10.79 1.83 2.51
C GLY A 163 -11.79 1.53 3.62
N ASP A 164 -11.33 0.94 4.73
CA ASP A 164 -12.17 0.64 5.90
C ASP A 164 -12.64 1.93 6.58
N ALA A 165 -11.75 2.92 6.74
CA ALA A 165 -12.13 4.23 7.27
C ALA A 165 -13.15 4.95 6.38
N ALA A 166 -12.99 4.86 5.04
CA ALA A 166 -13.98 5.40 4.10
C ALA A 166 -15.35 4.72 4.29
N ARG A 167 -15.38 3.39 4.46
CA ARG A 167 -16.63 2.66 4.74
C ARG A 167 -17.28 3.09 6.04
N MET A 168 -16.51 3.28 7.12
CA MET A 168 -17.06 3.76 8.38
C MET A 168 -17.74 5.13 8.23
N ILE A 169 -17.15 6.03 7.45
CA ILE A 169 -17.79 7.32 7.13
C ILE A 169 -19.03 7.10 6.27
N GLN A 170 -18.97 6.24 5.24
CA GLN A 170 -20.11 5.93 4.37
C GLN A 170 -21.31 5.40 5.15
N PHE A 171 -21.07 4.57 6.17
CA PHE A 171 -22.13 3.99 7.02
C PHE A 171 -22.55 4.91 8.19
N GLY A 172 -21.87 6.03 8.41
CA GLY A 172 -22.25 7.00 9.44
C GLY A 172 -21.66 6.74 10.81
N ASP A 173 -20.67 5.85 10.94
CA ASP A 173 -19.97 5.60 12.21
C ASP A 173 -19.12 6.81 12.64
N SER A 174 -18.73 7.67 11.68
CA SER A 174 -17.93 8.87 11.89
C SER A 174 -18.13 9.88 10.75
N ASP A 175 -17.92 11.16 11.04
CA ASP A 175 -17.87 12.22 10.02
C ASP A 175 -16.44 12.43 9.48
N VAL A 176 -15.43 12.16 10.31
CA VAL A 176 -14.02 12.34 9.97
C VAL A 176 -13.20 11.16 10.49
N MET A 177 -12.34 10.62 9.66
CA MET A 177 -11.38 9.56 10.02
C MET A 177 -9.97 9.94 9.60
N VAL A 178 -8.99 9.63 10.45
CA VAL A 178 -7.56 9.69 10.12
C VAL A 178 -7.10 8.27 9.84
N ALA A 179 -6.65 7.99 8.63
CA ALA A 179 -6.32 6.65 8.18
C ALA A 179 -5.03 6.61 7.34
N GLY A 180 -4.36 5.49 7.34
CA GLY A 180 -3.14 5.30 6.55
C GLY A 180 -2.29 4.15 7.05
N GLY A 181 -0.98 4.25 6.84
CA GLY A 181 -0.02 3.25 7.25
C GLY A 181 1.34 3.84 7.62
N THR A 182 2.06 3.15 8.48
CA THR A 182 3.43 3.47 8.85
C THR A 182 4.28 2.21 8.86
N GLU A 183 5.55 2.33 8.48
CA GLU A 183 6.49 1.21 8.40
C GLU A 183 7.89 1.64 8.82
N SER A 184 8.58 0.78 9.56
CA SER A 184 9.92 1.07 10.08
C SER A 184 10.77 -0.22 10.24
N SER A 185 10.52 -1.21 9.38
CA SER A 185 11.12 -2.56 9.47
C SER A 185 12.48 -2.68 8.75
N ILE A 186 13.27 -1.62 8.69
CA ILE A 186 14.63 -1.69 8.19
C ILE A 186 15.55 -2.06 9.36
N ASP A 187 15.79 -3.37 9.53
CA ASP A 187 16.67 -3.96 10.53
C ASP A 187 17.27 -5.28 10.01
N ALA A 188 18.26 -5.80 10.73
CA ALA A 188 18.99 -7.01 10.34
C ALA A 188 18.09 -8.23 10.19
N LEU A 189 17.13 -8.43 11.11
CA LEU A 189 16.25 -9.59 11.13
C LEU A 189 15.25 -9.56 9.97
N SER A 190 14.64 -8.41 9.72
CA SER A 190 13.69 -8.20 8.63
C SER A 190 14.36 -8.43 7.27
N ILE A 191 15.55 -7.84 7.05
CA ILE A 191 16.30 -8.01 5.80
C ILE A 191 16.70 -9.48 5.61
N ALA A 192 17.26 -10.11 6.65
CA ALA A 192 17.61 -11.53 6.59
C ALA A 192 16.38 -12.41 6.35
N GLY A 193 15.26 -12.15 7.02
CA GLY A 193 14.00 -12.88 6.85
C GLY A 193 13.48 -12.83 5.43
N PHE A 194 13.43 -11.66 4.80
CA PHE A 194 13.05 -11.52 3.40
C PHE A 194 14.04 -12.16 2.41
N CYS A 195 15.34 -12.21 2.75
CA CYS A 195 16.35 -12.92 1.97
C CYS A 195 16.22 -14.45 2.09
N ILE A 196 15.92 -14.99 3.30
CA ILE A 196 15.79 -16.43 3.56
C ILE A 196 14.49 -17.01 2.99
N THR A 197 13.41 -16.26 2.96
CA THR A 197 12.15 -16.64 2.30
C THR A 197 12.37 -17.08 0.84
N LEU A 198 13.48 -16.69 0.26
CA LEU A 198 14.01 -17.09 -1.04
C LEU A 198 14.30 -18.60 -1.22
N CYS A 199 14.78 -19.28 -0.19
CA CYS A 199 15.20 -20.69 -0.32
C CYS A 199 14.02 -21.66 -0.51
N LEU A 200 12.83 -21.30 0.01
CA LEU A 200 11.63 -22.14 -0.03
C LEU A 200 10.75 -21.92 -1.29
N CYS A 201 10.81 -20.76 -1.91
CA CYS A 201 9.87 -20.37 -2.96
C CYS A 201 10.48 -20.13 -4.36
N ARG A 202 11.80 -20.26 -4.54
CA ARG A 202 12.51 -19.97 -5.81
C ARG A 202 12.34 -18.55 -6.40
N SER A 203 11.58 -17.67 -5.75
CA SER A 203 11.40 -16.28 -6.16
C SER A 203 12.04 -15.34 -5.15
N ARG A 204 13.00 -14.56 -5.61
CA ARG A 204 13.71 -13.59 -4.78
C ARG A 204 12.77 -12.48 -4.33
N ALA A 205 12.58 -12.30 -3.01
CA ALA A 205 11.78 -11.21 -2.49
C ALA A 205 12.54 -9.88 -2.57
N LEU A 206 13.74 -9.80 -1.97
CA LEU A 206 14.61 -8.62 -2.06
C LEU A 206 15.58 -8.72 -3.23
N THR A 207 15.87 -7.57 -3.83
CA THR A 207 16.94 -7.47 -4.83
C THR A 207 18.32 -7.71 -4.20
N THR A 208 19.18 -8.39 -4.93
CA THR A 208 20.56 -8.66 -4.51
C THR A 208 21.57 -8.28 -5.60
N LYS A 209 21.09 -8.11 -6.81
CA LYS A 209 21.90 -7.86 -8.01
C LYS A 209 22.52 -6.45 -8.03
N TYR A 210 21.84 -5.48 -7.39
CA TYR A 210 22.17 -4.06 -7.49
C TYR A 210 22.77 -3.45 -6.22
N ASN A 211 23.43 -4.25 -5.37
CA ASN A 211 24.08 -3.74 -4.14
C ASN A 211 25.10 -2.63 -4.39
N SER A 212 25.79 -2.65 -5.54
CA SER A 212 26.76 -1.62 -5.97
C SER A 212 26.13 -0.42 -6.69
N LEU A 213 24.87 -0.53 -7.10
CA LEU A 213 24.11 0.48 -7.83
C LEU A 213 22.75 0.72 -7.14
N PRO A 214 22.74 1.23 -5.89
CA PRO A 214 21.54 1.28 -5.08
C PRO A 214 20.35 1.97 -5.75
N LYS A 215 20.60 3.07 -6.46
CA LYS A 215 19.54 3.85 -7.12
C LYS A 215 18.86 3.11 -8.29
N GLU A 216 19.51 2.08 -8.82
CA GLU A 216 19.00 1.26 -9.93
C GLU A 216 18.31 -0.02 -9.44
N SER A 217 18.30 -0.27 -8.13
CA SER A 217 17.93 -1.55 -7.53
C SER A 217 16.42 -1.85 -7.55
N SER A 218 15.57 -0.83 -7.53
CA SER A 218 14.13 -0.96 -7.70
C SER A 218 13.74 -0.53 -9.13
N ARG A 219 13.29 -1.48 -9.93
CA ARG A 219 13.02 -1.34 -11.37
C ARG A 219 11.67 -1.95 -11.74
N PRO A 220 10.54 -1.39 -11.26
CA PRO A 220 9.24 -1.95 -11.57
C PRO A 220 9.03 -2.06 -13.08
N PHE A 221 8.49 -3.20 -13.53
CA PHE A 221 8.18 -3.51 -14.93
C PHE A 221 9.38 -3.64 -15.90
N ASP A 222 10.60 -3.45 -15.42
CA ASP A 222 11.81 -3.62 -16.24
C ASP A 222 12.20 -5.11 -16.34
N CYS A 223 12.77 -5.53 -17.48
CA CYS A 223 13.24 -6.91 -17.70
C CYS A 223 14.31 -7.34 -16.71
N ASP A 224 15.13 -6.41 -16.26
CA ASP A 224 16.27 -6.66 -15.36
C ASP A 224 15.92 -6.60 -13.87
N ARG A 225 14.62 -6.46 -13.52
CA ARG A 225 14.16 -6.47 -12.13
C ARG A 225 14.51 -7.78 -11.42
N ASP A 226 14.93 -7.68 -10.15
CA ASP A 226 15.47 -8.82 -9.40
C ASP A 226 14.80 -9.03 -8.03
N GLY A 227 13.86 -8.20 -7.66
CA GLY A 227 13.20 -8.21 -6.37
C GLY A 227 12.94 -6.80 -5.86
N PHE A 228 12.18 -6.67 -4.78
CA PHE A 228 11.89 -5.35 -4.23
C PHE A 228 13.04 -4.81 -3.35
N VAL A 229 13.03 -3.51 -3.12
CA VAL A 229 13.86 -2.84 -2.11
C VAL A 229 12.98 -2.51 -0.91
N ILE A 230 13.36 -2.95 0.27
CA ILE A 230 12.65 -2.60 1.51
C ILE A 230 12.74 -1.09 1.77
N GLY A 231 11.62 -0.47 2.14
CA GLY A 231 11.54 0.96 2.47
C GLY A 231 10.82 1.20 3.79
N GLU A 232 11.05 2.37 4.38
CA GLU A 232 10.35 2.85 5.57
C GLU A 232 9.64 4.18 5.29
N GLY A 233 8.65 4.51 6.11
CA GLY A 233 7.92 5.77 6.00
C GLY A 233 6.49 5.69 6.51
N SER A 234 5.72 6.74 6.21
CA SER A 234 4.32 6.88 6.63
C SER A 234 3.53 7.67 5.60
N GLY A 235 2.29 7.24 5.35
CA GLY A 235 1.30 7.97 4.59
C GLY A 235 -0.01 8.02 5.37
N ILE A 236 -0.53 9.23 5.59
CA ILE A 236 -1.76 9.45 6.36
C ILE A 236 -2.69 10.38 5.58
N MET A 237 -3.96 10.00 5.51
CA MET A 237 -5.05 10.81 4.95
C MET A 237 -6.04 11.19 6.04
N VAL A 238 -6.61 12.38 5.92
CA VAL A 238 -7.84 12.76 6.59
C VAL A 238 -8.97 12.55 5.61
N LEU A 239 -9.87 11.62 5.92
CA LEU A 239 -11.08 11.33 5.19
C LEU A 239 -12.27 12.00 5.91
N GLU A 240 -13.19 12.56 5.15
CA GLU A 240 -14.28 13.35 5.69
C GLU A 240 -15.55 13.17 4.88
N GLU A 241 -16.68 13.22 5.53
CA GLU A 241 -17.99 13.26 4.87
C GLU A 241 -18.12 14.56 4.05
N LEU A 242 -18.68 14.46 2.86
CA LEU A 242 -18.68 15.56 1.89
C LEU A 242 -19.38 16.81 2.41
N GLU A 243 -20.60 16.69 2.95
CA GLU A 243 -21.34 17.86 3.41
C GLU A 243 -20.69 18.47 4.66
N HIS A 244 -20.17 17.63 5.56
CA HIS A 244 -19.37 18.09 6.70
C HIS A 244 -18.13 18.89 6.25
N ALA A 245 -17.44 18.42 5.20
CA ALA A 245 -16.30 19.12 4.62
C ALA A 245 -16.69 20.47 3.99
N ARG A 246 -17.83 20.51 3.29
CA ARG A 246 -18.37 21.72 2.65
C ARG A 246 -18.81 22.76 3.67
N ASP A 247 -19.51 22.33 4.73
CA ASP A 247 -20.04 23.21 5.77
C ASP A 247 -18.95 23.97 6.51
N ARG A 248 -17.77 23.34 6.68
CA ARG A 248 -16.62 24.02 7.31
C ARG A 248 -15.64 24.66 6.30
N GLY A 249 -15.95 24.65 5.01
CA GLY A 249 -15.08 25.21 3.95
C GLY A 249 -13.74 24.50 3.78
N ALA A 250 -13.70 23.17 3.97
CA ALA A 250 -12.48 22.40 3.85
C ALA A 250 -11.94 22.38 2.42
N LYS A 251 -10.61 22.38 2.27
CA LYS A 251 -9.99 22.03 0.98
C LYS A 251 -10.24 20.55 0.71
N ILE A 252 -10.78 20.23 -0.47
CA ILE A 252 -11.00 18.87 -0.93
C ILE A 252 -9.95 18.55 -2.01
N TYR A 253 -9.17 17.49 -1.82
CA TYR A 253 -8.15 17.04 -2.77
C TYR A 253 -8.72 16.07 -3.81
N ALA A 254 -9.56 15.13 -3.38
CA ALA A 254 -10.20 14.11 -4.21
C ALA A 254 -11.42 13.52 -3.48
N GLU A 255 -12.24 12.77 -4.18
CA GLU A 255 -13.31 11.93 -3.62
C GLU A 255 -12.87 10.46 -3.63
N VAL A 256 -13.13 9.72 -2.53
CA VAL A 256 -12.97 8.27 -2.48
C VAL A 256 -14.21 7.63 -3.09
N ARG A 257 -14.09 7.10 -4.31
CA ARG A 257 -15.23 6.58 -5.08
C ARG A 257 -15.41 5.08 -4.95
N GLY A 258 -14.33 4.34 -4.76
CA GLY A 258 -14.41 2.89 -4.69
C GLY A 258 -13.31 2.26 -3.85
N TYR A 259 -13.67 1.15 -3.20
CA TYR A 259 -12.75 0.32 -2.44
C TYR A 259 -13.08 -1.15 -2.68
N GLY A 260 -12.25 -1.83 -3.45
CA GLY A 260 -12.38 -3.25 -3.75
C GLY A 260 -11.36 -4.07 -3.00
N MET A 261 -11.81 -5.19 -2.47
CA MET A 261 -10.96 -6.18 -1.77
C MET A 261 -11.14 -7.55 -2.38
N SER A 262 -10.09 -8.38 -2.32
CA SER A 262 -10.17 -9.79 -2.72
C SER A 262 -9.12 -10.63 -2.00
N GLY A 263 -9.22 -11.95 -2.17
CA GLY A 263 -8.19 -12.90 -1.79
C GLY A 263 -7.82 -13.78 -2.97
N ASP A 264 -6.52 -14.10 -3.12
CA ASP A 264 -6.03 -14.98 -4.20
C ASP A 264 -6.39 -16.45 -3.98
N ALA A 265 -6.50 -16.87 -2.72
CA ALA A 265 -6.73 -18.27 -2.33
C ALA A 265 -5.80 -19.27 -3.05
N HIS A 266 -4.53 -18.92 -3.18
CA HIS A 266 -3.55 -19.67 -3.97
C HIS A 266 -2.29 -20.03 -3.17
N HIS A 267 -1.41 -19.08 -2.92
CA HIS A 267 -0.13 -19.30 -2.26
C HIS A 267 0.16 -18.17 -1.27
N ILE A 268 1.00 -18.45 -0.24
CA ILE A 268 1.24 -17.47 0.83
C ILE A 268 1.98 -16.20 0.37
N THR A 269 2.81 -16.31 -0.68
CA THR A 269 3.64 -15.18 -1.18
C THR A 269 3.50 -14.93 -2.67
N GLN A 270 2.82 -15.80 -3.43
CA GLN A 270 2.72 -15.69 -4.88
C GLN A 270 1.28 -15.46 -5.30
N PRO A 271 0.99 -14.48 -6.16
CA PRO A 271 -0.32 -14.34 -6.76
C PRO A 271 -0.63 -15.51 -7.69
N HIS A 272 -1.91 -15.75 -7.96
CA HIS A 272 -2.30 -16.70 -9.00
C HIS A 272 -1.90 -16.17 -10.38
N THR A 273 -1.38 -17.04 -11.24
CA THR A 273 -0.80 -16.65 -12.54
C THR A 273 -1.76 -15.94 -13.49
N ASP A 274 -3.07 -16.12 -13.33
CA ASP A 274 -4.10 -15.42 -14.11
C ASP A 274 -4.51 -14.06 -13.55
N GLY A 275 -3.91 -13.61 -12.43
CA GLY A 275 -4.18 -12.31 -11.83
C GLY A 275 -5.61 -12.12 -11.29
N ARG A 276 -6.38 -13.23 -11.12
CA ARG A 276 -7.81 -13.17 -10.75
C ARG A 276 -8.09 -12.38 -9.49
N GLY A 277 -7.18 -12.42 -8.50
CA GLY A 277 -7.31 -11.66 -7.26
C GLY A 277 -7.24 -10.15 -7.51
N ALA A 278 -6.23 -9.71 -8.25
CA ALA A 278 -6.08 -8.31 -8.64
C ALA A 278 -7.27 -7.82 -9.49
N ILE A 279 -7.67 -8.60 -10.50
CA ILE A 279 -8.86 -8.31 -11.32
C ILE A 279 -10.10 -8.15 -10.46
N LEU A 280 -10.33 -9.06 -9.50
CA LEU A 280 -11.51 -9.00 -8.63
C LEU A 280 -11.50 -7.78 -7.70
N ALA A 281 -10.33 -7.38 -7.17
CA ALA A 281 -10.21 -6.18 -6.36
C ALA A 281 -10.52 -4.92 -7.19
N MET A 282 -9.94 -4.79 -8.38
CA MET A 282 -10.20 -3.67 -9.30
C MET A 282 -11.67 -3.64 -9.74
N THR A 283 -12.26 -4.80 -10.12
CA THR A 283 -13.67 -4.91 -10.49
C THR A 283 -14.60 -4.41 -9.39
N ARG A 284 -14.32 -4.78 -8.14
CA ARG A 284 -15.12 -4.36 -6.99
C ARG A 284 -15.00 -2.86 -6.71
N ALA A 285 -13.81 -2.29 -6.85
CA ALA A 285 -13.59 -0.85 -6.71
C ALA A 285 -14.37 -0.07 -7.78
N LEU A 286 -14.28 -0.47 -9.04
CA LEU A 286 -15.03 0.13 -10.15
C LEU A 286 -16.55 -0.03 -9.97
N GLY A 287 -17.00 -1.24 -9.63
CA GLY A 287 -18.43 -1.52 -9.43
C GLY A 287 -19.07 -0.68 -8.32
N GLN A 288 -18.32 -0.39 -7.23
CA GLN A 288 -18.80 0.50 -6.16
C GLN A 288 -18.82 1.97 -6.57
N SER A 289 -17.92 2.36 -7.46
CA SER A 289 -17.72 3.77 -7.84
C SER A 289 -18.75 4.30 -8.82
N GLY A 290 -19.35 3.42 -9.63
CA GLY A 290 -20.13 3.79 -10.81
C GLY A 290 -19.28 4.40 -11.93
N ILE A 291 -17.94 4.30 -11.86
CA ILE A 291 -17.00 4.77 -12.88
C ILE A 291 -16.69 3.61 -13.82
N HIS A 292 -16.87 3.84 -15.11
CA HIS A 292 -16.52 2.84 -16.13
C HIS A 292 -14.99 2.76 -16.30
N PRO A 293 -14.40 1.58 -16.62
CA PRO A 293 -12.96 1.44 -16.82
C PRO A 293 -12.33 2.49 -17.73
N ASN A 294 -12.98 2.86 -18.84
CA ASN A 294 -12.48 3.88 -19.77
C ASN A 294 -12.51 5.33 -19.25
N GLN A 295 -12.98 5.54 -18.02
CA GLN A 295 -12.98 6.84 -17.36
C GLN A 295 -11.86 6.96 -16.31
N VAL A 296 -11.09 5.90 -16.09
CA VAL A 296 -9.90 5.92 -15.23
C VAL A 296 -8.72 6.37 -16.08
N ASP A 297 -8.13 7.49 -15.72
CA ASP A 297 -7.04 8.08 -16.51
C ASP A 297 -5.65 7.63 -16.02
N TYR A 298 -5.53 7.19 -14.75
CA TYR A 298 -4.26 6.78 -14.17
C TYR A 298 -4.39 5.55 -13.26
N VAL A 299 -3.43 4.63 -13.36
CA VAL A 299 -3.25 3.50 -12.45
C VAL A 299 -1.88 3.60 -11.78
N ASN A 300 -1.88 3.72 -10.44
CA ASN A 300 -0.69 3.50 -9.61
C ASN A 300 -0.64 2.02 -9.27
N ALA A 301 0.26 1.29 -9.91
CA ALA A 301 0.39 -0.14 -9.75
C ALA A 301 1.13 -0.52 -8.46
N HIS A 302 0.79 -1.67 -7.93
CA HIS A 302 1.55 -2.26 -6.82
C HIS A 302 2.98 -2.59 -7.22
N ALA A 303 3.21 -3.06 -8.43
CA ALA A 303 4.48 -3.46 -9.04
C ALA A 303 5.73 -3.20 -8.19
N THR A 304 6.21 -4.26 -7.53
CA THR A 304 7.27 -4.17 -6.51
C THR A 304 8.68 -4.39 -7.06
N SER A 305 8.86 -4.42 -8.38
CA SER A 305 10.12 -4.82 -9.01
C SER A 305 10.41 -6.33 -8.88
N THR A 306 9.37 -7.15 -8.76
CA THR A 306 9.51 -8.61 -8.70
C THR A 306 9.18 -9.24 -10.05
N PRO A 307 9.97 -10.24 -10.53
CA PRO A 307 9.79 -10.82 -11.87
C PRO A 307 8.36 -11.31 -12.13
N LEU A 308 7.77 -12.01 -11.16
CA LEU A 308 6.44 -12.62 -11.32
C LEU A 308 5.30 -11.64 -11.02
N GLY A 309 5.40 -10.88 -9.92
CA GLY A 309 4.32 -10.01 -9.45
C GLY A 309 3.97 -8.92 -10.44
N ASP A 310 4.99 -8.24 -10.96
CA ASP A 310 4.82 -7.12 -11.88
C ASP A 310 4.19 -7.57 -13.21
N ALA A 311 4.59 -8.72 -13.75
CA ALA A 311 4.03 -9.26 -14.99
C ALA A 311 2.56 -9.67 -14.84
N ILE A 312 2.21 -10.32 -13.70
CA ILE A 312 0.83 -10.71 -13.42
C ILE A 312 -0.06 -9.47 -13.25
N GLU A 313 0.42 -8.45 -12.53
CA GLU A 313 -0.35 -7.21 -12.38
C GLU A 313 -0.55 -6.48 -13.70
N ALA A 314 0.50 -6.41 -14.55
CA ALA A 314 0.39 -5.81 -15.89
C ALA A 314 -0.68 -6.52 -16.72
N SER A 315 -0.68 -7.87 -16.76
CA SER A 315 -1.73 -8.66 -17.43
C SER A 315 -3.12 -8.39 -16.86
N ALA A 316 -3.23 -8.28 -15.55
CA ALA A 316 -4.51 -8.01 -14.90
C ALA A 316 -5.05 -6.62 -15.24
N ILE A 317 -4.19 -5.60 -15.29
CA ILE A 317 -4.55 -4.23 -15.69
C ILE A 317 -4.96 -4.22 -17.16
N GLU A 318 -4.18 -4.81 -18.06
CA GLU A 318 -4.52 -4.88 -19.48
C GLU A 318 -5.87 -5.56 -19.69
N SER A 319 -6.11 -6.70 -19.06
CA SER A 319 -7.37 -7.43 -19.14
C SER A 319 -8.56 -6.62 -18.61
N MET A 320 -8.36 -5.88 -17.50
CA MET A 320 -9.42 -5.09 -16.88
C MET A 320 -9.81 -3.86 -17.71
N PHE A 321 -8.83 -3.17 -18.29
CA PHE A 321 -9.04 -1.92 -19.02
C PHE A 321 -9.14 -2.12 -20.53
N SER A 322 -8.79 -3.32 -21.04
CA SER A 322 -8.97 -3.74 -22.45
C SER A 322 -8.53 -2.67 -23.46
N ASP A 323 -9.39 -2.30 -24.39
CA ASP A 323 -9.08 -1.30 -25.43
C ASP A 323 -8.62 0.05 -24.86
N HIS A 324 -9.08 0.43 -23.67
CA HIS A 324 -8.63 1.67 -23.01
C HIS A 324 -7.15 1.59 -22.61
N ALA A 325 -6.69 0.44 -22.11
CA ALA A 325 -5.28 0.23 -21.80
C ALA A 325 -4.42 0.27 -23.08
N THR A 326 -4.87 -0.41 -24.14
CA THR A 326 -4.09 -0.56 -25.40
C THR A 326 -4.15 0.67 -26.31
N SER A 327 -5.07 1.61 -26.08
CA SER A 327 -5.18 2.87 -26.83
C SER A 327 -4.13 3.92 -26.49
N GLY A 328 -3.31 3.67 -25.43
CA GLY A 328 -2.34 4.63 -24.93
C GLY A 328 -2.94 5.81 -24.15
N THR A 329 -4.22 5.72 -23.78
CA THR A 329 -4.92 6.77 -23.02
C THR A 329 -4.90 6.53 -21.51
N LEU A 330 -4.62 5.30 -21.06
CA LEU A 330 -4.43 4.97 -19.66
C LEU A 330 -2.96 5.18 -19.24
N ALA A 331 -2.72 6.13 -18.36
CA ALA A 331 -1.42 6.29 -17.73
C ALA A 331 -1.19 5.19 -16.68
N LEU A 332 -0.04 4.53 -16.72
CA LEU A 332 0.36 3.47 -15.79
C LEU A 332 1.75 3.78 -15.22
N SER A 333 1.92 3.69 -13.90
CA SER A 333 3.25 3.71 -13.30
C SER A 333 3.31 2.98 -11.96
N SER A 334 4.53 2.66 -11.50
CA SER A 334 4.82 2.29 -10.12
C SER A 334 5.84 3.25 -9.53
N THR A 335 5.48 3.87 -8.43
CA THR A 335 6.34 4.82 -7.72
C THR A 335 7.43 4.16 -6.87
N LYS A 336 7.43 2.82 -6.79
CA LYS A 336 8.40 2.04 -6.00
C LYS A 336 9.83 2.08 -6.53
N GLY A 337 10.02 2.49 -7.80
CA GLY A 337 11.36 2.83 -8.31
C GLY A 337 12.01 3.98 -7.54
N ALA A 338 11.22 4.93 -7.06
CA ALA A 338 11.66 6.09 -6.30
C ALA A 338 11.73 5.86 -4.79
N THR A 339 10.72 5.18 -4.23
CA THR A 339 10.53 5.06 -2.77
C THR A 339 10.95 3.72 -2.19
N GLY A 340 11.24 2.71 -3.02
CA GLY A 340 11.24 1.33 -2.57
C GLY A 340 9.83 0.86 -2.19
N HIS A 341 9.74 -0.32 -1.59
CA HIS A 341 8.50 -0.90 -1.11
C HIS A 341 8.35 -0.67 0.41
N LEU A 342 7.47 0.23 0.80
CA LEU A 342 7.24 0.60 2.20
C LEU A 342 6.33 -0.39 2.94
N LEU A 343 6.24 -1.64 2.48
CA LEU A 343 5.48 -2.73 3.11
C LEU A 343 4.09 -2.26 3.57
N GLY A 344 3.82 -2.25 4.88
CA GLY A 344 2.53 -1.85 5.44
C GLY A 344 2.13 -0.40 5.19
N ALA A 345 3.07 0.50 4.97
CA ALA A 345 2.80 1.90 4.60
C ALA A 345 2.62 2.12 3.09
N ALA A 346 3.06 1.18 2.23
CA ALA A 346 3.12 1.36 0.79
C ALA A 346 1.79 1.80 0.19
N GLY A 347 0.71 1.05 0.46
CA GLY A 347 -0.60 1.35 -0.10
C GLY A 347 -1.18 2.71 0.31
N ALA A 348 -0.79 3.23 1.50
CA ALA A 348 -1.21 4.56 1.94
C ALA A 348 -0.43 5.67 1.22
N VAL A 349 0.88 5.53 1.09
CA VAL A 349 1.73 6.50 0.37
C VAL A 349 1.33 6.56 -1.11
N GLU A 350 1.10 5.42 -1.73
CA GLU A 350 0.68 5.31 -3.13
C GLU A 350 -0.73 5.84 -3.39
N ALA A 351 -1.65 5.64 -2.45
CA ALA A 351 -2.97 6.28 -2.48
C ALA A 351 -2.86 7.80 -2.44
N ILE A 352 -1.94 8.36 -1.62
CA ILE A 352 -1.67 9.80 -1.61
C ILE A 352 -1.09 10.26 -2.96
N PHE A 353 -0.19 9.49 -3.58
CA PHE A 353 0.31 9.83 -4.91
C PHE A 353 -0.80 9.82 -5.98
N ALA A 354 -1.76 8.88 -5.91
CA ALA A 354 -2.92 8.88 -6.79
C ALA A 354 -3.80 10.13 -6.60
N VAL A 355 -4.04 10.54 -5.36
CA VAL A 355 -4.76 11.79 -5.04
C VAL A 355 -4.01 13.03 -5.55
N LEU A 356 -2.68 13.08 -5.38
CA LEU A 356 -1.85 14.19 -5.87
C LEU A 356 -1.77 14.21 -7.39
N ALA A 357 -1.79 13.05 -8.05
CA ALA A 357 -1.85 12.97 -9.51
C ALA A 357 -3.14 13.62 -10.04
N ILE A 358 -4.29 13.35 -9.42
CA ILE A 358 -5.55 14.04 -9.71
C ILE A 358 -5.42 15.55 -9.46
N HIS A 359 -4.91 15.92 -8.29
CA HIS A 359 -4.85 17.32 -7.84
C HIS A 359 -3.97 18.20 -8.72
N HIS A 360 -2.83 17.66 -9.18
CA HIS A 360 -1.85 18.39 -9.99
C HIS A 360 -2.00 18.15 -11.50
N GLY A 361 -2.80 17.18 -11.93
CA GLY A 361 -2.89 16.78 -13.35
C GLY A 361 -1.57 16.23 -13.89
N ILE A 362 -0.85 15.46 -13.07
CA ILE A 362 0.47 14.89 -13.43
C ILE A 362 0.51 13.43 -12.98
N ALA A 363 0.65 12.50 -13.92
CA ALA A 363 0.95 11.11 -13.60
C ALA A 363 2.46 10.95 -13.32
N PRO A 364 2.86 10.37 -12.15
CA PRO A 364 4.27 10.18 -11.81
C PRO A 364 4.94 9.09 -12.65
N PRO A 365 6.29 9.12 -12.78
CA PRO A 365 7.04 8.15 -13.56
C PRO A 365 7.27 6.83 -12.81
N THR A 366 7.62 5.79 -13.58
CA THR A 366 8.31 4.59 -13.09
C THR A 366 9.81 4.78 -13.29
N LEU A 367 10.58 4.90 -12.21
CA LEU A 367 12.03 5.02 -12.31
C LEU A 367 12.68 3.69 -12.70
N ASN A 368 13.85 3.78 -13.34
CA ASN A 368 14.67 2.64 -13.79
C ASN A 368 13.97 1.71 -14.80
N LEU A 369 13.01 2.24 -15.53
CA LEU A 369 12.34 1.54 -16.64
C LEU A 369 13.09 1.83 -17.94
N GLU A 370 14.12 1.04 -18.23
CA GLU A 370 14.94 1.16 -19.44
C GLU A 370 14.55 0.14 -20.48
N ASN A 371 14.20 -1.07 -20.03
CA ASN A 371 13.91 -2.25 -20.84
C ASN A 371 12.57 -2.84 -20.38
N PRO A 372 11.42 -2.30 -20.84
CA PRO A 372 10.11 -2.78 -20.40
C PRO A 372 9.94 -4.28 -20.65
N ASP A 373 9.28 -4.98 -19.71
CA ASP A 373 8.93 -6.39 -19.84
C ASP A 373 8.19 -6.64 -21.17
N PRO A 374 8.44 -7.76 -21.88
CA PRO A 374 7.79 -8.10 -23.15
C PRO A 374 6.26 -8.17 -23.11
N ILE A 375 5.65 -8.17 -21.94
CA ILE A 375 4.19 -8.04 -21.78
C ILE A 375 3.68 -6.69 -22.28
N PHE A 376 4.53 -5.66 -22.26
CA PHE A 376 4.18 -4.32 -22.74
C PHE A 376 4.40 -4.20 -24.25
N HIS A 377 3.51 -3.49 -24.90
CA HIS A 377 3.53 -3.25 -26.33
C HIS A 377 3.10 -1.81 -26.65
N ASP A 378 3.14 -1.44 -27.94
CA ASP A 378 2.71 -0.12 -28.36
C ASP A 378 1.24 0.12 -27.99
N GLY A 379 0.99 1.20 -27.24
CA GLY A 379 -0.32 1.52 -26.67
C GLY A 379 -0.51 1.11 -25.22
N PHE A 380 0.24 0.13 -24.71
CA PHE A 380 0.21 -0.25 -23.28
C PHE A 380 1.64 -0.29 -22.74
N LYS A 381 2.09 0.84 -22.15
CA LYS A 381 3.44 0.97 -21.58
C LYS A 381 3.38 1.78 -20.27
N PRO A 382 4.16 1.39 -19.25
CA PRO A 382 4.32 2.24 -18.09
C PRO A 382 5.08 3.54 -18.44
N LEU A 383 4.78 4.60 -17.71
CA LEU A 383 5.45 5.88 -17.89
C LEU A 383 6.89 5.82 -17.35
N SER A 384 7.88 6.15 -18.18
CA SER A 384 9.28 6.33 -17.76
C SER A 384 9.61 7.77 -17.36
N ALA A 385 8.72 8.73 -17.69
CA ALA A 385 8.81 10.14 -17.33
C ALA A 385 7.45 10.64 -16.82
N PRO A 386 7.42 11.73 -16.01
CA PRO A 386 6.16 12.29 -15.55
C PRO A 386 5.34 12.82 -16.74
N MET A 387 4.02 12.56 -16.73
CA MET A 387 3.12 12.97 -17.81
C MET A 387 2.08 13.97 -17.29
N LYS A 388 2.06 15.16 -17.87
CA LYS A 388 0.99 16.15 -17.63
C LYS A 388 -0.23 15.76 -18.45
N MET A 389 -1.35 15.54 -17.78
CA MET A 389 -2.63 15.18 -18.40
C MET A 389 -3.79 15.46 -17.45
N PRO A 390 -5.02 15.69 -17.94
CA PRO A 390 -6.20 15.70 -17.08
C PRO A 390 -6.40 14.31 -16.47
N ILE A 391 -6.46 14.22 -15.13
CA ILE A 391 -6.72 12.97 -14.41
C ILE A 391 -8.02 13.14 -13.63
N ARG A 392 -9.09 12.58 -14.14
CA ARG A 392 -10.44 12.63 -13.55
C ARG A 392 -10.62 11.56 -12.51
N ALA A 393 -10.04 10.39 -12.75
CA ALA A 393 -10.05 9.26 -11.82
C ALA A 393 -8.71 8.52 -11.84
N ALA A 394 -8.26 8.09 -10.67
CA ALA A 394 -7.02 7.33 -10.47
C ALA A 394 -7.28 6.11 -9.59
N LEU A 395 -6.75 4.96 -10.00
CA LEU A 395 -6.79 3.71 -9.25
C LEU A 395 -5.42 3.47 -8.60
N SER A 396 -5.42 3.05 -7.33
CA SER A 396 -4.22 2.61 -6.61
C SER A 396 -4.38 1.17 -6.16
N ASN A 397 -3.48 0.29 -6.62
CA ASN A 397 -3.46 -1.13 -6.28
C ASN A 397 -2.49 -1.42 -5.14
N SER A 398 -2.85 -2.35 -4.28
CA SER A 398 -1.97 -2.84 -3.21
C SER A 398 -2.24 -4.32 -2.95
N PHE A 399 -1.22 -5.16 -3.13
CA PHE A 399 -1.32 -6.60 -3.01
C PHE A 399 -0.34 -7.10 -1.95
N GLY A 400 -0.82 -7.93 -1.01
CA GLY A 400 -0.07 -8.35 0.15
C GLY A 400 0.18 -9.86 0.21
N PHE A 401 1.27 -10.25 0.87
CA PHE A 401 1.49 -11.64 1.24
C PHE A 401 0.28 -12.17 2.02
N GLY A 402 -0.01 -13.46 1.86
CA GLY A 402 -1.27 -14.06 2.29
C GLY A 402 -2.36 -14.00 1.19
N GLY A 403 -2.05 -13.41 0.03
CA GLY A 403 -2.98 -13.27 -1.09
C GLY A 403 -4.08 -12.24 -0.82
N THR A 404 -3.81 -11.21 -0.04
CA THR A 404 -4.77 -10.15 0.26
C THR A 404 -4.58 -8.98 -0.69
N ASN A 405 -5.66 -8.54 -1.33
CA ASN A 405 -5.63 -7.53 -2.38
C ASN A 405 -6.59 -6.38 -2.07
N ALA A 406 -6.15 -5.15 -2.34
CA ALA A 406 -6.93 -3.93 -2.25
C ALA A 406 -6.74 -3.07 -3.49
N SER A 407 -7.82 -2.45 -3.95
CA SER A 407 -7.80 -1.39 -4.97
C SER A 407 -8.63 -0.22 -4.47
N LEU A 408 -8.03 0.96 -4.44
CA LEU A 408 -8.68 2.22 -4.09
C LEU A 408 -8.89 3.05 -5.34
N LEU A 409 -10.09 3.55 -5.56
CA LEU A 409 -10.45 4.43 -6.67
C LEU A 409 -10.79 5.82 -6.16
N PHE A 410 -10.03 6.79 -6.62
CA PHE A 410 -10.23 8.21 -6.34
C PHE A 410 -10.72 8.93 -7.59
N ALA A 411 -11.52 9.98 -7.41
CA ALA A 411 -11.94 10.88 -8.48
C ALA A 411 -11.69 12.34 -8.11
N CYS A 412 -11.73 13.21 -9.12
CA CYS A 412 -11.66 14.65 -8.89
C CYS A 412 -12.72 15.10 -7.86
N PRO A 413 -12.48 16.21 -7.14
CA PRO A 413 -13.45 16.77 -6.19
C PRO A 413 -14.83 16.97 -6.82
N PRO A 414 -15.93 16.72 -6.07
CA PRO A 414 -17.31 16.86 -6.56
C PRO A 414 -17.78 18.31 -6.67
#